data_3d470ceb129c821c8c8449fd6b96aa8b
#
_entry.id   3d470ceb129c821c8c8449fd6b96aa8b
#
_cell.length_a   1.000
_cell.length_b   1.000
_cell.length_c   1.000
_cell.angle_alpha   90.00
_cell.angle_beta   90.00
_cell.angle_gamma   90.00
#
_symmetry.space_group_name_H-M   'P 1'
#
loop_
_entity.id
_entity.type
_entity.pdbx_description
1 polymer ?
#
loop_
_entity_poly.entity_id
_entity_poly.type
_entity_poly.pdbx_seq_one_letter_code
_entity_poly.pdbx_strand_id
1 'polypeptide(L)'
;KLAPPAADAGITYGIESWLKVDALERILDAVNSPAIQAYYDVGNMQKEGEDYAAAIRRLGRERICETHAKDYGDLYGKGSTDFVQVRDALRDIGYSGWMHIEGVKVPNGIEQDIGHDLRYLRGVFS
;
A
#
# COMPACT_ATOMS: atom_id res chain seq x y z
N LYS A 1 7.36 3.43 -22.22
CA LYS A 1 6.68 4.44 -23.08
C LYS A 1 5.88 5.47 -22.25
N LEU A 2 5.38 5.12 -21.07
CA LEU A 2 4.60 6.04 -20.21
C LEU A 2 5.48 6.94 -19.31
N ALA A 3 6.67 6.47 -18.94
CA ALA A 3 7.51 7.16 -17.97
C ALA A 3 7.99 8.56 -18.42
N PRO A 4 8.49 8.77 -19.64
CA PRO A 4 8.92 10.10 -20.04
C PRO A 4 7.79 11.16 -20.02
N PRO A 5 6.62 10.93 -20.67
CA PRO A 5 5.56 11.94 -20.62
C PRO A 5 4.97 12.14 -19.23
N ALA A 6 5.00 11.13 -18.35
CA ALA A 6 4.58 11.29 -16.96
C ALA A 6 5.56 12.20 -16.19
N ALA A 7 6.85 11.95 -16.34
CA ALA A 7 7.91 12.78 -15.73
C ALA A 7 7.81 14.24 -16.20
N ASP A 8 7.65 14.47 -17.50
CA ASP A 8 7.50 15.80 -18.10
C ASP A 8 6.27 16.54 -17.58
N ALA A 9 5.19 15.81 -17.28
CA ALA A 9 3.94 16.35 -16.75
C ALA A 9 3.91 16.46 -15.21
N GLY A 10 4.95 16.00 -14.51
CA GLY A 10 4.98 15.94 -13.05
C GLY A 10 3.97 14.96 -12.46
N ILE A 11 3.60 13.90 -13.21
CA ILE A 11 2.64 12.88 -12.80
C ILE A 11 3.39 11.61 -12.40
N THR A 12 2.93 10.96 -11.35
CA THR A 12 3.38 9.60 -10.98
C THR A 12 2.32 8.58 -11.33
N TYR A 13 2.71 7.53 -12.06
CA TYR A 13 1.90 6.33 -12.25
C TYR A 13 2.19 5.33 -11.13
N GLY A 14 1.18 5.02 -10.33
CA GLY A 14 1.22 3.96 -9.33
C GLY A 14 0.86 2.61 -9.94
N ILE A 15 1.75 1.62 -9.79
CA ILE A 15 1.46 0.23 -10.17
C ILE A 15 0.77 -0.42 -8.97
N GLU A 16 -0.54 -0.63 -9.07
CA GLU A 16 -1.31 -1.45 -8.14
C GLU A 16 -1.41 -2.85 -8.71
N SER A 17 -1.02 -3.88 -7.96
CA SER A 17 -0.92 -5.23 -8.50
C SER A 17 -0.93 -6.32 -7.41
N TRP A 18 -1.03 -7.58 -7.87
CA TRP A 18 -0.84 -8.80 -7.08
C TRP A 18 0.56 -9.38 -7.24
N LEU A 19 1.49 -8.62 -7.80
CA LEU A 19 2.85 -9.09 -8.02
C LEU A 19 3.60 -9.16 -6.68
N LYS A 20 4.34 -10.22 -6.49
CA LYS A 20 5.31 -10.33 -5.40
C LYS A 20 6.39 -9.24 -5.54
N VAL A 21 6.98 -8.86 -4.41
CA VAL A 21 7.94 -7.76 -4.34
C VAL A 21 9.10 -7.93 -5.34
N ASP A 22 9.62 -9.15 -5.53
CA ASP A 22 10.70 -9.43 -6.51
C ASP A 22 10.30 -9.09 -7.95
N ALA A 23 9.06 -9.35 -8.33
CA ALA A 23 8.57 -9.06 -9.68
C ALA A 23 8.31 -7.56 -9.84
N LEU A 24 7.77 -6.92 -8.82
CA LEU A 24 7.52 -5.48 -8.80
C LEU A 24 8.84 -4.69 -8.90
N GLU A 25 9.85 -5.06 -8.12
CA GLU A 25 11.18 -4.44 -8.20
C GLU A 25 11.81 -4.57 -9.58
N ARG A 26 11.75 -5.78 -10.20
CA ARG A 26 12.27 -5.95 -11.56
C ARG A 26 11.60 -5.01 -12.56
N ILE A 27 10.31 -4.73 -12.41
CA ILE A 27 9.61 -3.78 -13.28
C ILE A 27 10.10 -2.36 -13.01
N LEU A 28 10.17 -1.96 -11.74
CA LEU A 28 10.62 -0.62 -11.35
C LEU A 28 12.08 -0.37 -11.79
N ASP A 29 12.97 -1.35 -11.60
CA ASP A 29 14.37 -1.29 -12.04
C ASP A 29 14.49 -1.20 -13.56
N ALA A 30 13.72 -1.99 -14.30
CA ALA A 30 13.73 -1.97 -15.76
C ALA A 30 13.20 -0.65 -16.34
N VAL A 31 12.22 -0.03 -15.68
CA VAL A 31 11.69 1.28 -16.08
C VAL A 31 12.64 2.41 -15.66
N ASN A 32 13.24 2.29 -14.48
CA ASN A 32 14.19 3.23 -13.89
C ASN A 32 13.75 4.70 -14.01
N SER A 33 12.54 5.00 -13.54
CA SER A 33 11.97 6.35 -13.58
C SER A 33 11.20 6.66 -12.30
N PRO A 34 11.42 7.82 -11.66
CA PRO A 34 10.67 8.24 -10.48
C PRO A 34 9.19 8.51 -10.76
N ALA A 35 8.81 8.63 -12.04
CA ALA A 35 7.41 8.78 -12.44
C ALA A 35 6.63 7.47 -12.47
N ILE A 36 7.28 6.32 -12.22
CA ILE A 36 6.64 5.01 -12.10
C ILE A 36 7.00 4.42 -10.74
N GLN A 37 6.01 4.24 -9.89
CA GLN A 37 6.20 3.76 -8.52
C GLN A 37 5.16 2.69 -8.19
N ALA A 38 5.31 2.02 -7.07
CA ALA A 38 4.30 1.11 -6.54
C ALA A 38 3.16 1.90 -5.89
N TYR A 39 1.93 1.56 -6.23
CA TYR A 39 0.76 1.81 -5.41
C TYR A 39 0.59 0.57 -4.52
N TYR A 40 1.16 0.63 -3.32
CA TYR A 40 1.40 -0.56 -2.52
C TYR A 40 0.15 -1.01 -1.76
N ASP A 41 -0.39 -2.17 -2.12
CA ASP A 41 -1.55 -2.77 -1.45
C ASP A 41 -1.10 -3.85 -0.45
N VAL A 42 -1.28 -3.55 0.83
CA VAL A 42 -0.88 -4.44 1.94
C VAL A 42 -1.62 -5.78 1.90
N GLY A 43 -2.93 -5.75 1.62
CA GLY A 43 -3.75 -6.96 1.58
C GLY A 43 -3.41 -7.85 0.40
N ASN A 44 -3.11 -7.29 -0.77
CA ASN A 44 -2.68 -8.06 -1.93
C ASN A 44 -1.36 -8.77 -1.64
N MET A 45 -0.38 -8.08 -1.04
CA MET A 45 0.89 -8.70 -0.65
C MET A 45 0.69 -9.82 0.37
N GLN A 46 -0.14 -9.59 1.39
CA GLN A 46 -0.46 -10.60 2.39
C GLN A 46 -1.09 -11.85 1.75
N LYS A 47 -2.02 -11.67 0.82
CA LYS A 47 -2.72 -12.77 0.16
C LYS A 47 -1.80 -13.59 -0.76
N GLU A 48 -0.79 -12.97 -1.32
CA GLU A 48 0.27 -13.65 -2.09
C GLU A 48 1.33 -14.34 -1.20
N GLY A 49 1.16 -14.29 0.12
CA GLY A 49 2.06 -14.91 1.08
C GLY A 49 3.38 -14.15 1.28
N GLU A 50 3.40 -12.86 0.93
CA GLU A 50 4.54 -11.99 1.18
C GLU A 50 4.54 -11.46 2.62
N ASP A 51 5.72 -11.27 3.18
CA ASP A 51 5.91 -10.42 4.35
C ASP A 51 5.77 -8.96 3.91
N TYR A 52 4.55 -8.44 4.03
CA TYR A 52 4.21 -7.09 3.56
C TYR A 52 5.04 -5.99 4.24
N ALA A 53 5.40 -6.18 5.51
CA ALA A 53 6.22 -5.20 6.24
C ALA A 53 7.68 -5.23 5.76
N ALA A 54 8.24 -6.40 5.51
CA ALA A 54 9.57 -6.54 4.92
C ALA A 54 9.59 -5.99 3.48
N ALA A 55 8.54 -6.23 2.69
CA ALA A 55 8.41 -5.72 1.33
C ALA A 55 8.34 -4.17 1.30
N ILE A 56 7.62 -3.52 2.23
CA ILE A 56 7.62 -2.06 2.39
C ILE A 56 9.04 -1.55 2.62
N ARG A 57 9.77 -2.13 3.58
CA ARG A 57 11.15 -1.73 3.89
C ARG A 57 12.09 -1.90 2.70
N ARG A 58 11.90 -2.98 1.96
CA ARG A 58 12.72 -3.32 0.79
C ARG A 58 12.48 -2.37 -0.38
N LEU A 59 11.24 -2.01 -0.67
CA LEU A 59 10.92 -1.01 -1.69
C LEU A 59 11.44 0.37 -1.33
N GLY A 60 11.32 0.74 -0.06
CA GLY A 60 11.76 2.04 0.41
C GLY A 60 10.84 3.19 -0.03
N ARG A 61 11.10 4.39 0.53
CA ARG A 61 10.27 5.59 0.33
C ARG A 61 10.14 5.98 -1.13
N GLU A 62 11.23 5.89 -1.88
CA GLU A 62 11.32 6.42 -3.25
C GLU A 62 10.54 5.58 -4.29
N ARG A 63 10.17 4.36 -3.92
CA ARG A 63 9.46 3.44 -4.82
C ARG A 63 7.97 3.28 -4.51
N ILE A 64 7.47 3.91 -3.44
CA ILE A 64 6.06 3.84 -3.04
C ILE A 64 5.43 5.22 -3.19
N CYS A 65 4.48 5.37 -4.12
CA CYS A 65 3.73 6.63 -4.28
C CYS A 65 2.57 6.73 -3.30
N GLU A 66 1.78 5.68 -3.18
CA GLU A 66 0.61 5.59 -2.31
C GLU A 66 0.44 4.18 -1.77
N THR A 67 -0.42 4.01 -0.75
CA THR A 67 -0.69 2.71 -0.15
C THR A 67 -2.18 2.44 -0.05
N HIS A 68 -2.59 1.17 -0.24
CA HIS A 68 -3.89 0.67 0.18
C HIS A 68 -3.77 -0.01 1.55
N ALA A 69 -4.59 0.43 2.49
CA ALA A 69 -4.93 -0.36 3.66
C ALA A 69 -6.04 -1.33 3.26
N LYS A 70 -5.77 -2.61 3.36
CA LYS A 70 -6.70 -3.67 2.95
C LYS A 70 -6.57 -4.88 3.86
N ASP A 71 -7.71 -5.44 4.23
CA ASP A 71 -7.81 -6.73 4.90
C ASP A 71 -8.92 -7.55 4.24
N TYR A 72 -8.58 -8.75 3.76
CA TYR A 72 -9.55 -9.65 3.11
C TYR A 72 -10.44 -10.40 4.11
N GLY A 73 -10.02 -10.47 5.35
CA GLY A 73 -10.67 -11.28 6.38
C GLY A 73 -11.88 -10.62 7.01
N ASP A 74 -11.74 -9.39 7.48
CA ASP A 74 -12.73 -8.70 8.31
C ASP A 74 -12.48 -7.18 8.30
N LEU A 75 -13.22 -6.45 9.13
CA LEU A 75 -12.93 -5.06 9.46
C LEU A 75 -11.54 -4.93 10.08
N TYR A 76 -10.90 -3.78 9.91
CA TYR A 76 -9.54 -3.56 10.40
C TYR A 76 -9.45 -3.74 11.91
N GLY A 77 -8.40 -4.44 12.34
CA GLY A 77 -8.20 -4.86 13.72
C GLY A 77 -8.96 -6.13 14.13
N LYS A 78 -9.79 -6.69 13.25
CA LYS A 78 -10.47 -7.98 13.44
C LYS A 78 -10.03 -9.03 12.44
N GLY A 79 -9.42 -8.61 11.35
CA GLY A 79 -8.88 -9.49 10.33
C GLY A 79 -7.45 -9.93 10.62
N SER A 80 -6.73 -10.29 9.58
CA SER A 80 -5.40 -10.88 9.67
C SER A 80 -4.26 -9.90 9.36
N THR A 81 -4.55 -8.71 8.85
CA THR A 81 -3.54 -7.69 8.58
C THR A 81 -3.16 -6.97 9.88
N ASP A 82 -1.89 -7.08 10.27
CA ASP A 82 -1.36 -6.33 11.41
C ASP A 82 -0.92 -4.92 10.95
N PHE A 83 -1.82 -3.95 11.10
CA PHE A 83 -1.54 -2.57 10.73
C PHE A 83 -0.51 -1.87 11.63
N VAL A 84 -0.18 -2.44 12.81
CA VAL A 84 0.93 -1.94 13.62
C VAL A 84 2.27 -2.24 12.92
N GLN A 85 2.44 -3.44 12.38
CA GLN A 85 3.63 -3.77 11.58
C GLN A 85 3.71 -2.93 10.30
N VAL A 86 2.57 -2.65 9.65
CA VAL A 86 2.52 -1.76 8.48
C VAL A 86 2.98 -0.35 8.84
N ARG A 87 2.42 0.21 9.92
CA ARG A 87 2.82 1.53 10.44
C ARG A 87 4.34 1.60 10.71
N ASP A 88 4.86 0.59 11.40
CA ASP A 88 6.28 0.58 11.77
C ASP A 88 7.17 0.49 10.53
N ALA A 89 6.80 -0.34 9.55
CA ALA A 89 7.53 -0.44 8.28
C ALA A 89 7.49 0.88 7.48
N LEU A 90 6.35 1.55 7.43
CA LEU A 90 6.21 2.84 6.75
C LEU A 90 7.00 3.95 7.48
N ARG A 91 7.02 3.93 8.82
CA ARG A 91 7.86 4.85 9.62
C ARG A 91 9.35 4.61 9.40
N ASP A 92 9.79 3.36 9.34
CA ASP A 92 11.18 2.99 9.11
C ASP A 92 11.74 3.55 7.79
N ILE A 93 10.90 3.64 6.75
CA ILE A 93 11.29 4.21 5.45
C ILE A 93 10.98 5.71 5.33
N GLY A 94 10.44 6.36 6.36
CA GLY A 94 10.07 7.77 6.33
C GLY A 94 8.91 8.09 5.38
N TYR A 95 7.99 7.16 5.17
CA TYR A 95 6.83 7.38 4.32
C TYR A 95 5.85 8.38 4.96
N SER A 96 5.42 9.36 4.16
CA SER A 96 4.46 10.41 4.56
C SER A 96 3.37 10.65 3.50
N GLY A 97 3.17 9.68 2.60
CA GLY A 97 2.16 9.76 1.55
C GLY A 97 0.76 9.38 2.02
N TRP A 98 -0.14 9.25 1.06
CA TRP A 98 -1.51 8.84 1.30
C TRP A 98 -1.64 7.34 1.56
N MET A 99 -2.57 7.00 2.44
CA MET A 99 -3.05 5.65 2.65
C MET A 99 -4.56 5.64 2.42
N HIS A 100 -5.00 4.87 1.44
CA HIS A 100 -6.40 4.75 1.07
C HIS A 100 -7.01 3.50 1.70
N ILE A 101 -8.21 3.64 2.23
CA ILE A 101 -8.98 2.50 2.74
C ILE A 101 -9.57 1.77 1.54
N GLU A 102 -9.21 0.51 1.37
CA GLU A 102 -9.89 -0.40 0.45
C GLU A 102 -10.66 -1.45 1.25
N GLY A 103 -11.87 -1.08 1.66
CA GLY A 103 -12.75 -1.95 2.44
C GLY A 103 -13.24 -3.12 1.60
N VAL A 104 -12.98 -4.33 2.07
CA VAL A 104 -13.40 -5.55 1.37
C VAL A 104 -14.71 -6.09 1.91
N LYS A 105 -14.97 -5.89 3.20
CA LYS A 105 -16.21 -6.31 3.86
C LYS A 105 -16.88 -5.14 4.55
N VAL A 106 -18.18 -5.05 4.35
CA VAL A 106 -19.03 -4.01 4.95
C VAL A 106 -20.32 -4.63 5.50
N PRO A 107 -20.22 -5.56 6.47
CA PRO A 107 -21.37 -6.32 6.98
C PRO A 107 -22.47 -5.45 7.61
N ASN A 108 -22.12 -4.28 8.11
CA ASN A 108 -23.05 -3.36 8.74
C ASN A 108 -23.37 -2.12 7.90
N GLY A 109 -22.88 -2.11 6.63
CA GLY A 109 -23.04 -1.01 5.69
C GLY A 109 -21.80 -0.13 5.56
N ILE A 110 -21.64 0.48 4.38
CA ILE A 110 -20.44 1.22 3.98
C ILE A 110 -20.11 2.33 4.98
N GLU A 111 -21.07 3.16 5.35
CA GLU A 111 -20.82 4.32 6.23
C GLU A 111 -20.30 3.88 7.61
N GLN A 112 -20.93 2.86 8.20
CA GLN A 112 -20.55 2.36 9.52
C GLN A 112 -19.18 1.70 9.51
N ASP A 113 -18.93 0.82 8.53
CA ASP A 113 -17.75 -0.04 8.52
C ASP A 113 -16.51 0.69 8.01
N ILE A 114 -16.63 1.50 6.96
CA ILE A 114 -15.52 2.38 6.54
C ILE A 114 -15.21 3.42 7.63
N GLY A 115 -16.24 3.91 8.34
CA GLY A 115 -16.05 4.77 9.51
C GLY A 115 -15.30 4.07 10.66
N HIS A 116 -15.54 2.76 10.87
CA HIS A 116 -14.78 1.93 11.81
C HIS A 116 -13.31 1.82 11.38
N ASP A 117 -13.06 1.43 10.14
CA ASP A 117 -11.73 1.22 9.59
C ASP A 117 -10.89 2.51 9.63
N LEU A 118 -11.51 3.64 9.31
CA LEU A 118 -10.86 4.95 9.40
C LEU A 118 -10.44 5.30 10.84
N ARG A 119 -11.33 5.08 11.81
CA ARG A 119 -11.00 5.34 13.22
C ARG A 119 -9.91 4.42 13.73
N TYR A 120 -9.95 3.15 13.34
CA TYR A 120 -8.92 2.18 13.70
C TYR A 120 -7.55 2.61 13.16
N LEU A 121 -7.44 2.92 11.85
CA LEU A 121 -6.19 3.37 11.26
C LEU A 121 -5.68 4.67 11.92
N ARG A 122 -6.55 5.64 12.17
CA ARG A 122 -6.14 6.86 12.87
C ARG A 122 -5.58 6.56 14.26
N GLY A 123 -6.13 5.59 14.99
CA GLY A 123 -5.59 5.14 16.27
C GLY A 123 -4.24 4.45 16.15
N VAL A 124 -4.04 3.66 15.10
CA VAL A 124 -2.75 2.98 14.85
C VAL A 124 -1.66 3.96 14.44
N PHE A 125 -1.98 4.93 13.60
CA PHE A 125 -1.01 5.86 12.99
C PHE A 125 -0.82 7.19 13.75
N SER A 126 -1.53 7.37 14.88
CA SER A 126 -1.39 8.54 15.76
C SER A 126 -0.03 8.63 16.48
#